data_a665b228a3c2c14a7ccfa1c85d192feb
#
_entry.id   a665b228a3c2c14a7ccfa1c85d192feb
#
_cell.length_a   1.000
_cell.length_b   1.000
_cell.length_c   1.000
_cell.angle_alpha   90.00
_cell.angle_beta   90.00
_cell.angle_gamma   90.00
#
_symmetry.space_group_name_H-M   'P 1'
#
loop_
_entity.id
_entity.type
_entity.pdbx_description
1 polymer ?
#
loop_
_entity_poly.entity_id
_entity_poly.type
_entity_poly.pdbx_seq_one_letter_code
_entity_poly.pdbx_strand_id
1 'polypeptide(L)'
;MVKVKELEATKFEILLKPNSSLTGAARVLFLGSIFFICSVIGIGFFLVGGTMILPFAGLEIILVYLAFRLSFNWSNQKQIIILSKEHVEVRVDGLKEFFTWKEFRSFATFNVTKNDSKDDDLSFRSKGKEIIVGSFLNEEDKLSLIHISEPT
;
A
#
# COMPACT_ATOMS: atom_id res chain seq x y z
N MET A 1 6.56 -0.97 4.16
CA MET A 1 7.20 -2.00 5.00
C MET A 1 7.64 -3.16 4.14
N VAL A 2 8.93 -3.50 4.18
CA VAL A 2 9.52 -4.61 3.44
C VAL A 2 9.78 -5.75 4.41
N LYS A 3 9.28 -6.95 4.11
CA LYS A 3 9.57 -8.16 4.88
C LYS A 3 10.23 -9.18 3.95
N VAL A 4 11.34 -9.73 4.37
CA VAL A 4 12.05 -10.79 3.66
C VAL A 4 11.86 -12.09 4.39
N LYS A 5 11.43 -13.12 3.68
CA LYS A 5 11.31 -14.48 4.19
C LYS A 5 12.14 -15.41 3.33
N GLU A 6 13.06 -16.11 3.96
CA GLU A 6 13.82 -17.18 3.32
C GLU A 6 12.95 -18.45 3.31
N LEU A 7 12.60 -18.92 2.12
CA LEU A 7 11.78 -20.13 1.93
C LEU A 7 12.66 -21.38 1.85
N GLU A 8 13.79 -21.26 1.17
CA GLU A 8 14.81 -22.30 1.00
C GLU A 8 16.16 -21.63 0.86
N ALA A 9 17.26 -22.40 1.01
CA ALA A 9 18.62 -21.87 0.92
C ALA A 9 18.95 -21.04 -0.34
N THR A 10 18.06 -21.06 -1.34
CA THR A 10 18.26 -20.38 -2.63
C THR A 10 17.01 -19.60 -3.12
N LYS A 11 15.97 -19.50 -2.29
CA LYS A 11 14.71 -18.86 -2.65
C LYS A 11 14.29 -17.86 -1.58
N PHE A 12 14.21 -16.60 -1.97
CA PHE A 12 13.80 -15.51 -1.10
C PHE A 12 12.45 -14.97 -1.54
N GLU A 13 11.57 -14.76 -0.58
CA GLU A 13 10.29 -14.08 -0.77
C GLU A 13 10.36 -12.70 -0.11
N ILE A 14 10.16 -11.67 -0.90
CA ILE A 14 10.13 -10.28 -0.44
C ILE A 14 8.69 -9.80 -0.49
N LEU A 15 8.11 -9.53 0.68
CA LEU A 15 6.76 -9.01 0.81
C LEU A 15 6.80 -7.49 0.97
N LEU A 16 6.25 -6.79 0.00
CA LEU A 16 6.11 -5.33 0.00
C LEU A 16 4.69 -4.95 0.40
N LYS A 17 4.56 -4.12 1.43
CA LYS A 17 3.28 -3.56 1.88
C LYS A 17 3.42 -2.06 2.09
N PRO A 18 2.37 -1.26 1.78
CA PRO A 18 2.35 0.14 2.16
C PRO A 18 2.43 0.28 3.68
N ASN A 19 3.10 1.33 4.13
CA ASN A 19 3.11 1.68 5.55
C ASN A 19 1.72 2.19 5.95
N SER A 20 1.06 1.44 6.83
CA SER A 20 -0.23 1.82 7.42
C SER A 20 -0.03 2.13 8.89
N SER A 21 -0.26 3.39 9.28
CA SER A 21 -0.16 3.83 10.67
C SER A 21 -1.32 3.33 11.54
N LEU A 22 -2.45 3.01 10.92
CA LEU A 22 -3.65 2.51 11.60
C LEU A 22 -3.96 1.08 11.16
N THR A 23 -3.86 0.13 12.07
CA THR A 23 -4.12 -1.28 11.80
C THR A 23 -5.29 -1.79 12.63
N GLY A 24 -6.16 -2.63 12.01
CA GLY A 24 -7.17 -3.43 12.70
C GLY A 24 -8.03 -2.67 13.71
N ALA A 25 -7.89 -3.00 14.98
CA ALA A 25 -8.70 -2.45 16.07
C ALA A 25 -8.53 -0.95 16.27
N ALA A 26 -7.31 -0.41 16.12
CA ALA A 26 -7.05 1.03 16.23
C ALA A 26 -7.81 1.85 15.18
N ARG A 27 -7.99 1.29 14.00
CA ARG A 27 -8.75 1.86 12.89
C ARG A 27 -10.25 1.96 13.21
N VAL A 28 -10.81 0.87 13.73
CA VAL A 28 -12.22 0.84 14.14
C VAL A 28 -12.49 1.78 15.31
N LEU A 29 -11.56 1.81 16.27
CA LEU A 29 -11.66 2.71 17.42
C LEU A 29 -11.62 4.18 17.00
N PHE A 30 -10.73 4.54 16.08
CA PHE A 30 -10.60 5.91 15.58
C PHE A 30 -11.85 6.36 14.82
N LEU A 31 -12.35 5.54 13.89
CA LEU A 31 -13.61 5.82 13.18
C LEU A 31 -14.82 5.89 14.12
N GLY A 32 -14.88 4.97 15.07
CA GLY A 32 -15.94 4.93 16.08
C GLY A 32 -15.94 6.17 16.97
N SER A 33 -14.78 6.68 17.35
CA SER A 33 -14.66 7.91 18.16
C SER A 33 -15.13 9.14 17.38
N ILE A 34 -14.75 9.28 16.12
CA ILE A 34 -15.24 10.38 15.26
C ILE A 34 -16.76 10.31 15.12
N PHE A 35 -17.29 9.13 14.79
CA PHE A 35 -18.73 8.93 14.66
C PHE A 35 -19.46 9.28 15.96
N PHE A 36 -18.94 8.86 17.10
CA PHE A 36 -19.53 9.16 18.41
C PHE A 36 -19.57 10.66 18.71
N ILE A 37 -18.45 11.35 18.51
CA ILE A 37 -18.33 12.80 18.75
C ILE A 37 -19.29 13.56 17.83
N CYS A 38 -19.32 13.26 16.54
CA CYS A 38 -20.23 13.90 15.58
C CYS A 38 -21.70 13.64 15.92
N SER A 39 -22.03 12.44 16.40
CA SER A 39 -23.39 12.09 16.82
C SER A 39 -23.83 12.88 18.07
N VAL A 40 -22.98 12.99 19.07
CA VAL A 40 -23.25 13.77 20.30
C VAL A 40 -23.48 15.23 19.97
N ILE A 41 -22.62 15.82 19.14
CA ILE A 41 -22.76 17.21 18.70
C ILE A 41 -24.03 17.40 17.88
N GLY A 42 -24.30 16.54 16.92
CA GLY A 42 -25.50 16.60 16.07
C GLY A 42 -26.80 16.51 16.86
N ILE A 43 -26.87 15.58 17.82
CA ILE A 43 -28.05 15.44 18.72
C ILE A 43 -28.19 16.66 19.63
N GLY A 44 -27.08 17.17 20.20
CA GLY A 44 -27.11 18.37 21.03
C GLY A 44 -27.70 19.58 20.30
N PHE A 45 -27.24 19.83 19.08
CA PHE A 45 -27.81 20.95 18.29
C PHE A 45 -29.21 20.70 17.81
N PHE A 46 -29.62 19.48 17.54
CA PHE A 46 -30.97 19.12 17.19
C PHE A 46 -31.96 19.48 18.33
N LEU A 47 -31.59 19.19 19.58
CA LEU A 47 -32.41 19.50 20.76
C LEU A 47 -32.57 21.00 20.98
N VAL A 48 -31.62 21.82 20.55
CA VAL A 48 -31.70 23.31 20.65
C VAL A 48 -32.42 23.93 19.44
N GLY A 49 -32.95 23.12 18.52
CA GLY A 49 -33.72 23.59 17.35
C GLY A 49 -32.89 23.74 16.06
N GLY A 50 -31.64 23.30 16.06
CA GLY A 50 -30.76 23.34 14.90
C GLY A 50 -31.00 22.18 13.92
N THR A 51 -32.23 22.07 13.39
CA THR A 51 -32.60 20.94 12.49
C THR A 51 -31.76 20.84 11.23
N MET A 52 -31.19 21.95 10.74
CA MET A 52 -30.34 21.97 9.54
C MET A 52 -28.96 21.36 9.76
N ILE A 53 -28.52 21.19 11.00
CA ILE A 53 -27.21 20.61 11.32
C ILE A 53 -27.20 19.10 11.10
N LEU A 54 -28.33 18.43 11.27
CA LEU A 54 -28.44 16.99 11.13
C LEU A 54 -28.08 16.48 9.73
N PRO A 55 -28.62 17.06 8.61
CA PRO A 55 -28.19 16.64 7.27
C PRO A 55 -26.70 16.95 6.98
N PHE A 56 -26.15 18.05 7.54
CA PHE A 56 -24.73 18.36 7.42
C PHE A 56 -23.83 17.37 8.15
N ALA A 57 -24.15 17.02 9.38
CA ALA A 57 -23.43 16.02 10.15
C ALA A 57 -23.47 14.64 9.46
N GLY A 58 -24.60 14.27 8.87
CA GLY A 58 -24.74 13.05 8.07
C GLY A 58 -23.86 13.06 6.84
N LEU A 59 -23.79 14.17 6.11
CA LEU A 59 -22.91 14.33 4.95
C LEU A 59 -21.43 14.21 5.33
N GLU A 60 -21.02 14.84 6.44
CA GLU A 60 -19.66 14.80 6.95
C GLU A 60 -19.23 13.36 7.29
N ILE A 61 -20.08 12.60 7.97
CA ILE A 61 -19.82 11.20 8.29
C ILE A 61 -19.64 10.36 7.02
N ILE A 62 -20.47 10.58 5.99
CA ILE A 62 -20.36 9.88 4.71
C ILE A 62 -19.04 10.21 4.01
N LEU A 63 -18.64 11.48 3.98
CA LEU A 63 -17.37 11.90 3.37
C LEU A 63 -16.17 11.30 4.10
N VAL A 64 -16.17 11.30 5.43
CA VAL A 64 -15.12 10.68 6.24
C VAL A 64 -15.07 9.17 5.96
N TYR A 65 -16.20 8.50 5.93
CA TYR A 65 -16.27 7.07 5.61
C TYR A 65 -15.71 6.76 4.22
N LEU A 66 -16.09 7.55 3.21
CA LEU A 66 -15.58 7.36 1.84
C LEU A 66 -14.07 7.60 1.76
N ALA A 67 -13.57 8.65 2.40
CA ALA A 67 -12.14 8.95 2.44
C ALA A 67 -11.34 7.79 3.06
N PHE A 68 -11.83 7.25 4.18
CA PHE A 68 -11.21 6.10 4.82
C PHE A 68 -11.30 4.84 3.97
N ARG A 69 -12.43 4.58 3.32
CA ARG A 69 -12.59 3.42 2.44
C ARG A 69 -11.61 3.47 1.28
N LEU A 70 -11.41 4.63 0.67
CA LEU A 70 -10.42 4.80 -0.39
C LEU A 70 -8.99 4.59 0.13
N SER A 71 -8.67 5.16 1.28
CA SER A 71 -7.37 5.00 1.92
C SER A 71 -7.09 3.54 2.30
N PHE A 72 -8.09 2.82 2.80
CA PHE A 72 -7.93 1.40 3.15
C PHE A 72 -7.75 0.51 1.93
N ASN A 73 -8.47 0.80 0.88
CA ASN A 73 -8.30 0.09 -0.37
C ASN A 73 -6.86 0.24 -0.89
N TRP A 74 -6.32 1.44 -0.83
CA TRP A 74 -4.94 1.69 -1.22
C TRP A 74 -3.93 0.97 -0.29
N SER A 75 -4.18 0.98 1.00
CA SER A 75 -3.31 0.35 2.02
C SER A 75 -3.31 -1.19 1.97
N ASN A 76 -4.29 -1.81 1.33
CA ASN A 76 -4.37 -3.26 1.20
C ASN A 76 -3.58 -3.84 0.02
N GLN A 77 -2.97 -2.99 -0.81
CA GLN A 77 -2.11 -3.45 -1.90
C GLN A 77 -0.90 -4.21 -1.33
N LYS A 78 -0.60 -5.34 -1.94
CA LYS A 78 0.56 -6.16 -1.59
C LYS A 78 1.29 -6.52 -2.86
N GLN A 79 2.60 -6.45 -2.80
CA GLN A 79 3.46 -6.97 -3.85
C GLN A 79 4.38 -8.04 -3.25
N ILE A 80 4.49 -9.15 -3.93
CA ILE A 80 5.34 -10.26 -3.51
C ILE A 80 6.36 -10.49 -4.60
N ILE A 81 7.63 -10.37 -4.27
CA ILE A 81 8.74 -10.65 -5.16
C ILE A 81 9.39 -11.94 -4.71
N ILE A 82 9.40 -12.93 -5.56
CA ILE A 82 10.05 -14.21 -5.31
C ILE A 82 11.33 -14.28 -6.15
N LEU A 83 12.46 -14.27 -5.47
CA LEU A 83 13.76 -14.41 -6.08
C LEU A 83 14.23 -15.85 -5.93
N SER A 84 14.38 -16.56 -7.05
CA SER A 84 15.02 -17.87 -7.12
C SER A 84 16.35 -17.79 -7.88
N LYS A 85 17.13 -18.83 -7.86
CA LYS A 85 18.39 -18.88 -8.64
C LYS A 85 18.17 -18.70 -10.15
N GLU A 86 17.07 -19.20 -10.67
CA GLU A 86 16.81 -19.24 -12.11
C GLU A 86 15.73 -18.24 -12.55
N HIS A 87 14.79 -17.87 -11.65
CA HIS A 87 13.62 -17.08 -11.98
C HIS A 87 13.39 -15.93 -11.00
N VAL A 88 12.84 -14.85 -11.54
CA VAL A 88 12.27 -13.76 -10.76
C VAL A 88 10.77 -13.75 -11.04
N GLU A 89 9.96 -13.83 -9.99
CA GLU A 89 8.50 -13.76 -10.06
C GLU A 89 8.01 -12.56 -9.26
N VAL A 90 7.24 -11.69 -9.90
CA VAL A 90 6.59 -10.55 -9.25
C VAL A 90 5.10 -10.78 -9.29
N ARG A 91 4.49 -10.86 -8.11
CA ARG A 91 3.04 -10.96 -7.94
C ARG A 91 2.53 -9.65 -7.36
N VAL A 92 1.61 -9.04 -8.07
CA VAL A 92 0.91 -7.83 -7.60
C VAL A 92 -0.51 -8.23 -7.24
N ASP A 93 -0.82 -8.12 -5.95
CA ASP A 93 -2.16 -8.31 -5.42
C ASP A 93 -2.79 -6.92 -5.25
N GLY A 94 -3.47 -6.46 -6.28
CA GLY A 94 -4.16 -5.18 -6.34
C GLY A 94 -5.67 -5.33 -6.28
N LEU A 95 -6.38 -4.22 -6.06
CA LEU A 95 -7.84 -4.17 -5.93
C LEU A 95 -8.63 -4.67 -7.14
N LYS A 96 -8.01 -4.71 -8.31
CA LYS A 96 -8.69 -5.05 -9.57
C LYS A 96 -8.05 -6.16 -10.38
N GLU A 97 -6.77 -6.44 -10.20
CA GLU A 97 -6.07 -7.40 -11.04
C GLU A 97 -4.98 -8.13 -10.27
N PHE A 98 -5.00 -9.46 -10.37
CA PHE A 98 -3.87 -10.30 -10.05
C PHE A 98 -2.93 -10.29 -11.24
N PHE A 99 -1.81 -9.63 -11.13
CA PHE A 99 -0.78 -9.66 -12.15
C PHE A 99 0.38 -10.49 -11.65
N THR A 100 0.75 -11.53 -12.39
CA THR A 100 1.93 -12.34 -12.13
C THR A 100 2.89 -12.22 -13.30
N TRP A 101 4.08 -11.71 -13.04
CA TRP A 101 5.16 -11.65 -14.00
C TRP A 101 6.27 -12.60 -13.57
N LYS A 102 6.69 -13.47 -14.49
CA LYS A 102 7.74 -14.45 -14.24
C LYS A 102 8.71 -14.43 -15.40
N GLU A 103 9.98 -14.24 -15.09
CA GLU A 103 11.06 -14.25 -16.07
C GLU A 103 12.32 -14.94 -15.51
N PHE A 104 13.18 -15.38 -16.42
CA PHE A 104 14.49 -15.90 -16.04
C PHE A 104 15.36 -14.80 -15.46
N ARG A 105 16.06 -15.07 -14.37
CA ARG A 105 16.91 -14.09 -13.68
C ARG A 105 17.99 -13.50 -14.60
N SER A 106 18.49 -14.28 -15.55
CA SER A 106 19.49 -13.83 -16.53
C SER A 106 18.98 -12.76 -17.49
N PHE A 107 17.65 -12.63 -17.68
CA PHE A 107 17.03 -11.63 -18.56
C PHE A 107 16.35 -10.51 -17.80
N ALA A 108 16.19 -10.64 -16.48
CA ALA A 108 15.59 -9.62 -15.64
C ALA A 108 16.65 -8.65 -15.12
N THR A 109 16.54 -7.39 -15.49
CA THR A 109 17.41 -6.32 -14.99
C THR A 109 16.64 -5.47 -14.01
N PHE A 110 17.21 -5.29 -12.82
CA PHE A 110 16.69 -4.37 -11.83
C PHE A 110 17.22 -2.97 -12.11
N ASN A 111 16.32 -2.04 -12.38
CA ASN A 111 16.66 -0.66 -12.66
C ASN A 111 16.15 0.26 -11.55
N VAL A 112 17.00 1.17 -11.14
CA VAL A 112 16.64 2.30 -10.27
C VAL A 112 16.65 3.55 -11.13
N THR A 113 15.50 4.08 -11.45
CA THR A 113 15.39 5.32 -12.21
C THR A 113 15.23 6.46 -11.22
N LYS A 114 16.27 7.30 -11.14
CA LYS A 114 16.20 8.55 -10.39
C LYS A 114 15.39 9.55 -11.19
N ASN A 115 14.23 9.90 -10.68
CA ASN A 115 13.42 10.96 -11.25
C ASN A 115 13.72 12.28 -10.50
N ASP A 116 13.75 13.41 -11.21
CA ASP A 116 14.01 14.74 -10.62
C ASP A 116 12.98 15.15 -9.54
N SER A 117 11.88 14.42 -9.42
CA SER A 117 10.85 14.63 -8.42
C SER A 117 10.95 13.64 -7.26
N LYS A 118 12.04 13.68 -6.49
CA LYS A 118 12.21 13.05 -5.15
C LYS A 118 11.78 11.57 -4.96
N ASP A 119 11.20 10.91 -5.95
CA ASP A 119 10.78 9.51 -5.86
C ASP A 119 11.61 8.64 -6.83
N ASP A 120 12.46 7.81 -6.26
CA ASP A 120 13.20 6.80 -7.03
C ASP A 120 12.23 5.68 -7.43
N ASP A 121 12.01 5.50 -8.72
CA ASP A 121 11.20 4.41 -9.25
C ASP A 121 12.05 3.15 -9.39
N LEU A 122 11.61 2.10 -8.71
CA LEU A 122 12.21 0.77 -8.80
C LEU A 122 11.46 -0.06 -9.83
N SER A 123 12.16 -0.59 -10.82
CA SER A 123 11.55 -1.42 -11.84
C SER A 123 12.37 -2.66 -12.19
N PHE A 124 11.67 -3.72 -12.57
CA PHE A 124 12.26 -4.88 -13.24
C PHE A 124 11.97 -4.78 -14.74
N ARG A 125 13.02 -4.88 -15.54
CA ARG A 125 12.92 -4.84 -17.00
C ARG A 125 13.40 -6.15 -17.60
N SER A 126 12.57 -6.72 -18.49
CA SER A 126 12.95 -7.87 -19.30
C SER A 126 12.24 -7.84 -20.65
N LYS A 127 12.97 -8.12 -21.73
CA LYS A 127 12.45 -8.24 -23.10
C LYS A 127 11.55 -7.06 -23.55
N GLY A 128 11.88 -5.84 -23.11
CA GLY A 128 11.12 -4.64 -23.46
C GLY A 128 9.85 -4.39 -22.61
N LYS A 129 9.55 -5.26 -21.65
CA LYS A 129 8.53 -5.03 -20.64
C LYS A 129 9.17 -4.53 -19.36
N GLU A 130 8.61 -3.50 -18.78
CA GLU A 130 9.04 -2.90 -17.53
C GLU A 130 7.90 -2.95 -16.52
N ILE A 131 8.21 -3.39 -15.31
CA ILE A 131 7.25 -3.48 -14.21
C ILE A 131 7.78 -2.66 -13.06
N ILE A 132 7.04 -1.62 -12.68
CA ILE A 132 7.34 -0.79 -11.54
C ILE A 132 6.97 -1.53 -10.27
N VAL A 133 7.90 -1.57 -9.33
CA VAL A 133 7.75 -2.30 -8.07
C VAL A 133 7.89 -1.33 -6.91
N GLY A 134 7.02 -1.48 -5.90
CA GLY A 134 7.14 -0.72 -4.68
C GLY A 134 6.87 0.78 -4.82
N SER A 135 6.04 1.20 -5.77
CA SER A 135 5.64 2.60 -5.97
C SER A 135 5.03 3.26 -4.72
N PHE A 136 4.54 2.46 -3.78
CA PHE A 136 3.95 2.89 -2.51
C PHE A 136 4.93 2.84 -1.32
N LEU A 137 6.19 2.48 -1.54
CA LEU A 137 7.20 2.39 -0.49
C LEU A 137 7.83 3.75 -0.18
N ASN A 138 8.20 3.94 1.10
CA ASN A 138 9.01 5.07 1.51
C ASN A 138 10.46 4.92 1.03
N GLU A 139 11.23 6.02 1.00
CA GLU A 139 12.63 6.01 0.56
C GLU A 139 13.48 5.00 1.32
N GLU A 140 13.30 4.90 2.64
CA GLU A 140 14.04 3.92 3.47
C GLU A 140 13.72 2.48 3.08
N ASP A 141 12.45 2.16 2.81
CA ASP A 141 12.02 0.84 2.36
C ASP A 141 12.51 0.55 0.93
N LYS A 142 12.57 1.55 0.05
CA LYS A 142 13.16 1.44 -1.28
C LYS A 142 14.64 1.14 -1.22
N LEU A 143 15.39 1.83 -0.37
CA LEU A 143 16.82 1.56 -0.15
C LEU A 143 17.06 0.14 0.38
N SER A 144 16.25 -0.33 1.31
CA SER A 144 16.31 -1.71 1.79
C SER A 144 16.08 -2.72 0.68
N LEU A 145 15.13 -2.46 -0.22
CA LEU A 145 14.84 -3.30 -1.38
C LEU A 145 15.99 -3.31 -2.38
N ILE A 146 16.64 -2.18 -2.63
CA ILE A 146 17.81 -2.06 -3.50
C ILE A 146 18.95 -2.93 -2.97
N HIS A 147 19.26 -2.87 -1.68
CA HIS A 147 20.31 -3.69 -1.07
C HIS A 147 20.04 -5.19 -1.15
N ILE A 148 18.77 -5.60 -1.03
CA ILE A 148 18.37 -7.01 -1.13
C ILE A 148 18.43 -7.50 -2.58
N SER A 149 18.10 -6.64 -3.55
CA SER A 149 18.00 -7.00 -4.98
C SER A 149 19.32 -6.88 -5.73
N GLU A 150 20.32 -6.18 -5.17
CA GLU A 150 21.63 -6.10 -5.79
C GLU A 150 22.31 -7.49 -5.82
N PRO A 151 22.80 -7.93 -6.98
CA PRO A 151 23.63 -9.14 -7.06
C PRO A 151 24.97 -8.84 -6.41
N THR A 152 25.22 -9.46 -5.33
CA THR A 152 26.56 -9.51 -4.70
C THR A 152 27.46 -10.51 -5.39
#